data_2235144a8bb236224d8d2f16da10faae
#
_entry.id   2235144a8bb236224d8d2f16da10faae
#
_cell.length_a   1.000
_cell.length_b   1.000
_cell.length_c   1.000
_cell.angle_alpha   90.00
_cell.angle_beta   90.00
_cell.angle_gamma   90.00
#
_symmetry.space_group_name_H-M   'P 1'
#
loop_
_entity.id
_entity.type
_entity.pdbx_description
1 polymer ?
#
loop_
_entity_poly.entity_id
_entity_poly.type
_entity_poly.pdbx_seq_one_letter_code
_entity_poly.pdbx_strand_id
1 'polypeptide(L)'
;KPAIIDQDNNFRDLSSLVEDLNPNSLNFENLDKIKNSDISSLPKLDTNSRIGACVSKPSKFIGIGLNFKDHAEEQNLPIPKEPIIFSKFTSCVTGPNDPIIVPKGSNHTDWEVEIGFVIGKKAINVSVDEAMDHVLGFFLVNDVSERNFQKNKGLTWDKGKGFDSFGPIG
;
A
#
# COMPACT_ATOMS: atom_id res chain seq x y z
N LYS A 1 -1.08 -17.39 -1.45
CA LYS A 1 -2.27 -17.51 -2.30
C LYS A 1 -3.05 -16.20 -2.27
N PRO A 2 -3.66 -15.76 -3.38
CA PRO A 2 -4.60 -14.67 -3.39
C PRO A 2 -5.86 -15.06 -2.59
N ALA A 3 -6.38 -14.15 -1.80
CA ALA A 3 -7.55 -14.39 -0.97
C ALA A 3 -8.48 -13.18 -0.94
N ILE A 4 -9.75 -13.43 -0.66
CA ILE A 4 -10.77 -12.43 -0.40
C ILE A 4 -11.47 -12.76 0.91
N ILE A 5 -11.92 -11.76 1.63
CA ILE A 5 -12.77 -11.92 2.80
C ILE A 5 -14.22 -11.89 2.33
N ASP A 6 -15.00 -12.94 2.64
CA ASP A 6 -16.42 -13.00 2.35
C ASP A 6 -17.27 -12.23 3.38
N GLN A 7 -18.60 -12.17 3.18
CA GLN A 7 -19.52 -11.46 4.07
C GLN A 7 -19.58 -12.02 5.49
N ASP A 8 -19.15 -13.27 5.67
CA ASP A 8 -19.10 -13.96 6.96
C ASP A 8 -17.70 -13.88 7.61
N ASN A 9 -16.82 -13.00 7.10
CA ASN A 9 -15.42 -12.83 7.52
C ASN A 9 -14.54 -14.09 7.36
N ASN A 10 -14.87 -14.98 6.42
CA ASN A 10 -13.97 -16.08 6.08
C ASN A 10 -13.04 -15.67 4.93
N PHE A 11 -11.78 -16.12 5.02
CA PHE A 11 -10.86 -16.02 3.90
C PHE A 11 -11.17 -17.09 2.85
N ARG A 12 -11.37 -16.66 1.60
CA ARG A 12 -11.66 -17.53 0.45
C ARG A 12 -10.49 -17.53 -0.53
N ASP A 13 -10.13 -18.69 -1.02
CA ASP A 13 -9.04 -18.89 -1.98
C ASP A 13 -9.45 -18.40 -3.38
N LEU A 14 -8.80 -17.36 -3.89
CA LEU A 14 -9.04 -16.83 -5.23
C LEU A 14 -8.20 -17.49 -6.33
N SER A 15 -7.39 -18.51 -6.03
CA SER A 15 -6.41 -19.10 -6.98
C SER A 15 -7.06 -19.68 -8.25
N SER A 16 -8.35 -20.01 -8.23
CA SER A 16 -9.10 -20.42 -9.42
C SER A 16 -9.49 -19.27 -10.34
N LEU A 17 -9.47 -18.04 -9.85
CA LEU A 17 -9.88 -16.82 -10.57
C LEU A 17 -8.68 -15.98 -11.01
N VAL A 18 -7.67 -15.84 -10.13
CA VAL A 18 -6.46 -15.07 -10.37
C VAL A 18 -5.24 -15.80 -9.78
N GLU A 19 -4.09 -15.69 -10.44
CA GLU A 19 -2.87 -16.38 -10.00
C GLU A 19 -2.31 -15.77 -8.70
N ASP A 20 -2.29 -14.44 -8.62
CA ASP A 20 -1.78 -13.67 -7.46
C ASP A 20 -2.39 -12.26 -7.50
N LEU A 21 -2.22 -11.47 -6.43
CA LEU A 21 -2.60 -10.06 -6.37
C LEU A 21 -1.38 -9.17 -6.70
N ASN A 22 -0.95 -9.20 -7.93
CA ASN A 22 0.25 -8.52 -8.43
C ASN A 22 -0.09 -7.55 -9.59
N PRO A 23 0.88 -6.78 -10.13
CA PRO A 23 0.62 -5.82 -11.21
C PRO A 23 0.00 -6.40 -12.48
N ASN A 24 0.12 -7.70 -12.74
CA ASN A 24 -0.48 -8.33 -13.92
C ASN A 24 -1.95 -8.69 -13.70
N SER A 25 -2.34 -8.96 -12.47
CA SER A 25 -3.69 -9.43 -12.11
C SER A 25 -4.56 -8.35 -11.44
N LEU A 26 -3.96 -7.33 -10.83
CA LEU A 26 -4.69 -6.20 -10.23
C LEU A 26 -5.12 -5.20 -11.31
N ASN A 27 -6.19 -5.55 -12.03
CA ASN A 27 -6.82 -4.75 -13.07
C ASN A 27 -8.35 -4.85 -13.00
N PHE A 28 -9.05 -3.99 -13.73
CA PHE A 28 -10.53 -3.93 -13.71
C PHE A 28 -11.18 -5.20 -14.24
N GLU A 29 -10.61 -5.84 -15.25
CA GLU A 29 -11.15 -7.09 -15.82
C GLU A 29 -11.19 -8.22 -14.77
N ASN A 30 -10.08 -8.43 -14.05
CA ASN A 30 -10.04 -9.43 -12.99
C ASN A 30 -10.91 -9.04 -11.79
N LEU A 31 -10.97 -7.75 -11.45
CA LEU A 31 -11.87 -7.27 -10.40
C LEU A 31 -13.33 -7.58 -10.74
N ASP A 32 -13.76 -7.33 -11.98
CA ASP A 32 -15.11 -7.64 -12.43
C ASP A 32 -15.38 -9.15 -12.46
N LYS A 33 -14.40 -9.96 -12.87
CA LYS A 33 -14.48 -11.41 -12.80
C LYS A 33 -14.69 -11.89 -11.36
N ILE A 34 -13.95 -11.33 -10.39
CA ILE A 34 -14.11 -11.66 -8.96
C ILE A 34 -15.49 -11.21 -8.46
N LYS A 35 -15.91 -9.99 -8.75
CA LYS A 35 -17.23 -9.45 -8.33
C LYS A 35 -18.42 -10.27 -8.85
N ASN A 36 -18.31 -10.84 -10.07
CA ASN A 36 -19.34 -11.65 -10.68
C ASN A 36 -19.26 -13.14 -10.32
N SER A 37 -18.32 -13.56 -9.49
CA SER A 37 -18.17 -14.93 -9.05
C SER A 37 -18.90 -15.17 -7.72
N ASP A 38 -19.36 -16.41 -7.51
CA ASP A 38 -19.90 -16.83 -6.22
C ASP A 38 -18.74 -17.07 -5.22
N ILE A 39 -18.38 -16.00 -4.51
CA ILE A 39 -17.29 -16.02 -3.52
C ILE A 39 -17.55 -17.03 -2.39
N SER A 40 -18.82 -17.25 -2.03
CA SER A 40 -19.18 -18.16 -0.94
C SER A 40 -18.85 -19.62 -1.26
N SER A 41 -18.86 -20.00 -2.54
CA SER A 41 -18.53 -21.34 -3.02
C SER A 41 -17.02 -21.64 -3.08
N LEU A 42 -16.16 -20.60 -3.00
CA LEU A 42 -14.71 -20.78 -3.07
C LEU A 42 -14.19 -21.48 -1.80
N PRO A 43 -13.09 -22.25 -1.91
CA PRO A 43 -12.50 -22.93 -0.76
C PRO A 43 -12.14 -21.98 0.37
N LYS A 44 -12.46 -22.33 1.61
CA LYS A 44 -12.02 -21.60 2.80
C LYS A 44 -10.52 -21.80 3.03
N LEU A 45 -9.85 -20.73 3.41
CA LEU A 45 -8.47 -20.77 3.89
C LEU A 45 -8.43 -20.78 5.41
N ASP A 46 -7.34 -21.33 5.96
CA ASP A 46 -7.10 -21.30 7.40
C ASP A 46 -6.81 -19.87 7.86
N THR A 47 -7.61 -19.37 8.79
CA THR A 47 -7.50 -18.03 9.39
C THR A 47 -6.26 -17.85 10.26
N ASN A 48 -5.59 -18.94 10.67
CA ASN A 48 -4.33 -18.90 11.43
C ASN A 48 -3.11 -18.71 10.52
N SER A 49 -3.30 -18.72 9.20
CA SER A 49 -2.21 -18.48 8.26
C SER A 49 -1.75 -17.02 8.30
N ARG A 50 -0.44 -16.80 8.04
CA ARG A 50 0.09 -15.44 7.89
C ARG A 50 -0.63 -14.70 6.77
N ILE A 51 -1.11 -13.50 7.05
CA ILE A 51 -1.69 -12.60 6.06
C ILE A 51 -0.53 -11.82 5.40
N GLY A 52 -0.35 -12.01 4.11
CA GLY A 52 0.62 -11.27 3.31
C GLY A 52 0.10 -9.89 2.90
N ALA A 53 0.93 -9.13 2.20
CA ALA A 53 0.55 -7.85 1.62
C ALA A 53 -0.63 -8.01 0.64
N CYS A 54 -1.58 -7.08 0.66
CA CYS A 54 -2.74 -7.08 -0.24
C CYS A 54 -2.36 -6.78 -1.71
N VAL A 55 -1.17 -6.23 -1.94
CA VAL A 55 -0.55 -6.06 -3.27
C VAL A 55 0.82 -6.73 -3.27
N SER A 56 0.98 -7.76 -4.09
CA SER A 56 2.24 -8.48 -4.25
C SER A 56 3.12 -7.79 -5.30
N LYS A 57 4.39 -7.56 -4.95
CA LYS A 57 5.43 -7.07 -5.87
C LYS A 57 5.00 -5.86 -6.72
N PRO A 58 4.55 -4.75 -6.13
CA PRO A 58 4.21 -3.56 -6.91
C PRO A 58 5.43 -3.06 -7.68
N SER A 59 5.22 -2.54 -8.90
CA SER A 59 6.32 -1.97 -9.69
C SER A 59 6.80 -0.62 -9.15
N LYS A 60 5.92 0.10 -8.46
CA LYS A 60 6.20 1.38 -7.80
C LYS A 60 5.43 1.43 -6.50
N PHE A 61 6.04 2.05 -5.48
CA PHE A 61 5.39 2.41 -4.24
C PHE A 61 5.74 3.87 -3.96
N ILE A 62 4.76 4.75 -4.14
CA ILE A 62 4.96 6.20 -4.10
C ILE A 62 4.17 6.76 -2.93
N GLY A 63 4.80 7.61 -2.14
CA GLY A 63 4.16 8.38 -1.08
C GLY A 63 3.99 9.85 -1.46
N ILE A 64 2.95 10.47 -0.92
CA ILE A 64 2.70 11.91 -1.01
C ILE A 64 2.84 12.50 0.38
N GLY A 65 3.87 13.33 0.58
CA GLY A 65 4.16 13.94 1.87
C GLY A 65 3.29 15.17 2.16
N LEU A 66 3.02 15.40 3.46
CA LEU A 66 2.21 16.54 3.95
C LEU A 66 0.87 16.70 3.22
N ASN A 67 0.22 15.58 2.91
CA ASN A 67 -1.04 15.54 2.16
C ASN A 67 -2.29 15.68 3.05
N PHE A 68 -2.13 15.72 4.38
CA PHE A 68 -3.18 16.05 5.35
C PHE A 68 -2.97 17.46 5.88
N LYS A 69 -4.04 18.27 5.78
CA LYS A 69 -3.99 19.68 6.19
C LYS A 69 -3.67 19.86 7.67
N ASP A 70 -4.32 19.09 8.53
CA ASP A 70 -4.12 19.10 9.98
C ASP A 70 -2.71 18.68 10.37
N HIS A 71 -2.10 17.73 9.65
CA HIS A 71 -0.72 17.37 9.86
C HIS A 71 0.28 18.51 9.54
N ALA A 72 0.03 19.24 8.47
CA ALA A 72 0.83 20.42 8.15
C ALA A 72 0.68 21.52 9.22
N GLU A 73 -0.55 21.75 9.69
CA GLU A 73 -0.86 22.71 10.76
C GLU A 73 -0.19 22.32 12.09
N GLU A 74 -0.26 21.05 12.49
CA GLU A 74 0.39 20.53 13.69
C GLU A 74 1.92 20.74 13.69
N GLN A 75 2.54 20.60 12.52
CA GLN A 75 3.97 20.81 12.36
C GLN A 75 4.35 22.29 12.12
N ASN A 76 3.39 23.20 12.08
CA ASN A 76 3.58 24.62 11.73
C ASN A 76 4.26 24.79 10.36
N LEU A 77 3.93 23.92 9.40
CA LEU A 77 4.44 23.97 8.03
C LEU A 77 3.38 24.53 7.09
N PRO A 78 3.78 25.26 6.03
CA PRO A 78 2.84 25.68 5.01
C PRO A 78 2.31 24.45 4.25
N ILE A 79 1.03 24.51 3.87
CA ILE A 79 0.45 23.49 2.97
C ILE A 79 1.20 23.55 1.63
N PRO A 80 1.75 22.43 1.16
CA PRO A 80 2.46 22.39 -0.11
C PRO A 80 1.55 22.81 -1.28
N LYS A 81 2.06 23.64 -2.18
CA LYS A 81 1.34 24.03 -3.41
C LYS A 81 1.32 22.91 -4.46
N GLU A 82 2.33 22.07 -4.44
CA GLU A 82 2.50 20.89 -5.30
C GLU A 82 2.73 19.65 -4.43
N PRO A 83 2.31 18.46 -4.87
CA PRO A 83 2.52 17.23 -4.11
C PRO A 83 4.01 16.97 -3.84
N ILE A 84 4.37 16.76 -2.58
CA ILE A 84 5.72 16.28 -2.22
C ILE A 84 5.76 14.78 -2.48
N ILE A 85 6.43 14.39 -3.56
CA ILE A 85 6.50 13.00 -3.99
C ILE A 85 7.80 12.37 -3.50
N PHE A 86 7.69 11.18 -2.88
CA PHE A 86 8.85 10.37 -2.52
C PHE A 86 8.59 8.90 -2.87
N SER A 87 9.66 8.12 -3.00
CA SER A 87 9.57 6.70 -3.27
C SER A 87 9.79 5.89 -1.98
N LYS A 88 8.94 4.89 -1.77
CA LYS A 88 9.24 3.76 -0.90
C LYS A 88 9.78 2.63 -1.78
N PHE A 89 10.92 2.07 -1.43
CA PHE A 89 11.45 0.93 -2.19
C PHE A 89 10.47 -0.24 -2.12
N THR A 90 10.19 -0.87 -3.25
CA THR A 90 9.19 -1.94 -3.30
C THR A 90 9.54 -3.15 -2.43
N SER A 91 10.82 -3.29 -2.08
CA SER A 91 11.31 -4.29 -1.10
C SER A 91 10.82 -4.04 0.34
N CYS A 92 10.34 -2.83 0.66
CA CYS A 92 9.80 -2.53 1.98
C CYS A 92 8.39 -3.09 2.22
N VAL A 93 7.70 -3.52 1.16
CA VAL A 93 6.32 -4.02 1.25
C VAL A 93 6.27 -5.32 2.05
N THR A 94 5.38 -5.35 3.04
CA THR A 94 5.15 -6.53 3.88
C THR A 94 3.67 -6.62 4.26
N GLY A 95 3.26 -7.73 4.87
CA GLY A 95 1.88 -7.93 5.30
C GLY A 95 1.52 -7.06 6.51
N PRO A 96 0.21 -6.88 6.78
CA PRO A 96 -0.28 -5.95 7.81
C PRO A 96 0.16 -6.34 9.24
N ASN A 97 0.43 -7.61 9.47
CA ASN A 97 0.81 -8.13 10.79
C ASN A 97 2.26 -8.62 10.85
N ASP A 98 3.05 -8.35 9.82
CA ASP A 98 4.46 -8.72 9.82
C ASP A 98 5.28 -7.80 10.75
N PRO A 99 6.38 -8.28 11.34
CA PRO A 99 7.23 -7.47 12.19
C PRO A 99 7.94 -6.37 11.39
N ILE A 100 8.02 -5.18 11.97
CA ILE A 100 8.86 -4.09 11.46
C ILE A 100 10.27 -4.27 11.99
N ILE A 101 11.24 -4.36 11.09
CA ILE A 101 12.66 -4.54 11.43
C ILE A 101 13.29 -3.16 11.57
N VAL A 102 13.54 -2.75 12.81
CA VAL A 102 14.21 -1.48 13.11
C VAL A 102 15.67 -1.54 12.64
N PRO A 103 16.13 -0.62 11.77
CA PRO A 103 17.48 -0.62 11.26
C PRO A 103 18.53 -0.43 12.37
N LYS A 104 19.70 -1.04 12.21
CA LYS A 104 20.82 -0.86 13.15
C LYS A 104 21.19 0.63 13.27
N GLY A 105 21.24 1.13 14.50
CA GLY A 105 21.55 2.53 14.79
C GLY A 105 20.37 3.49 14.62
N SER A 106 19.18 2.97 14.35
CA SER A 106 17.94 3.76 14.41
C SER A 106 17.50 3.95 15.87
N ASN A 107 17.00 5.14 16.17
CA ASN A 107 16.39 5.49 17.44
C ASN A 107 15.19 6.44 17.27
N HIS A 108 14.78 6.67 16.03
CA HIS A 108 13.67 7.54 15.66
C HIS A 108 12.72 6.88 14.65
N THR A 109 12.53 5.57 14.76
CA THR A 109 11.52 4.86 13.95
C THR A 109 10.13 5.20 14.47
N ASP A 110 9.26 5.59 13.55
CA ASP A 110 7.92 6.12 13.81
C ASP A 110 6.91 5.53 12.83
N TRP A 111 5.64 5.51 13.19
CA TRP A 111 4.56 5.02 12.37
C TRP A 111 3.75 6.17 11.74
N GLU A 112 3.13 5.90 10.61
CA GLU A 112 2.19 6.81 9.94
C GLU A 112 1.04 5.99 9.36
N VAL A 113 -0.18 6.20 9.86
CA VAL A 113 -1.36 5.58 9.24
C VAL A 113 -1.75 6.37 8.00
N GLU A 114 -1.85 5.66 6.86
CA GLU A 114 -2.10 6.27 5.56
C GLU A 114 -3.16 5.49 4.78
N ILE A 115 -3.77 6.17 3.79
CA ILE A 115 -4.63 5.55 2.80
C ILE A 115 -3.82 5.32 1.54
N GLY A 116 -3.66 4.04 1.16
CA GLY A 116 -3.10 3.65 -0.12
C GLY A 116 -4.17 3.38 -1.16
N PHE A 117 -3.82 3.51 -2.44
CA PHE A 117 -4.68 3.07 -3.54
C PHE A 117 -3.86 2.42 -4.66
N VAL A 118 -4.53 1.55 -5.41
CA VAL A 118 -3.93 0.84 -6.54
C VAL A 118 -4.37 1.48 -7.85
N ILE A 119 -3.41 1.78 -8.72
CA ILE A 119 -3.69 2.15 -10.11
C ILE A 119 -3.92 0.87 -10.93
N GLY A 120 -5.16 0.63 -11.35
CA GLY A 120 -5.59 -0.61 -12.02
C GLY A 120 -5.50 -0.60 -13.54
N LYS A 121 -5.27 0.57 -14.15
CA LYS A 121 -5.03 0.71 -15.60
C LYS A 121 -4.01 1.81 -15.86
N LYS A 122 -3.30 1.74 -16.99
CA LYS A 122 -2.29 2.71 -17.37
C LYS A 122 -2.85 4.14 -17.37
N ALA A 123 -2.17 5.06 -16.68
CA ALA A 123 -2.50 6.48 -16.59
C ALA A 123 -1.33 7.31 -17.11
N ILE A 124 -1.53 8.08 -18.18
CA ILE A 124 -0.55 9.01 -18.76
C ILE A 124 -1.30 10.28 -19.16
N ASN A 125 -0.91 11.43 -18.60
CA ASN A 125 -1.51 12.72 -18.91
C ASN A 125 -3.04 12.75 -18.77
N VAL A 126 -3.57 12.04 -17.78
CA VAL A 126 -5.00 12.03 -17.48
C VAL A 126 -5.44 13.34 -16.83
N SER A 127 -6.65 13.78 -17.12
CA SER A 127 -7.24 14.93 -16.46
C SER A 127 -7.62 14.62 -15.01
N VAL A 128 -7.85 15.66 -14.20
CA VAL A 128 -8.32 15.52 -12.82
C VAL A 128 -9.65 14.75 -12.77
N ASP A 129 -10.56 15.06 -13.69
CA ASP A 129 -11.91 14.46 -13.75
C ASP A 129 -11.85 12.95 -14.07
N GLU A 130 -10.84 12.52 -14.84
CA GLU A 130 -10.65 11.11 -15.21
C GLU A 130 -9.77 10.33 -14.22
N ALA A 131 -9.09 11.00 -13.31
CA ALA A 131 -8.09 10.37 -12.43
C ALA A 131 -8.66 9.20 -11.61
N MET A 132 -9.86 9.36 -11.07
CA MET A 132 -10.52 8.32 -10.26
C MET A 132 -10.90 7.06 -11.05
N ASP A 133 -11.08 7.15 -12.37
CA ASP A 133 -11.34 5.99 -13.22
C ASP A 133 -10.14 5.04 -13.34
N HIS A 134 -8.98 5.47 -12.88
CA HIS A 134 -7.75 4.67 -12.85
C HIS A 134 -7.50 3.99 -11.49
N VAL A 135 -8.24 4.36 -10.45
CA VAL A 135 -8.13 3.80 -9.10
C VAL A 135 -8.91 2.49 -9.02
N LEU A 136 -8.21 1.38 -8.79
CA LEU A 136 -8.80 0.05 -8.67
C LEU A 136 -9.44 -0.19 -7.30
N GLY A 137 -8.85 0.35 -6.25
CA GLY A 137 -9.31 0.17 -4.88
C GLY A 137 -8.35 0.80 -3.87
N PHE A 138 -8.74 0.76 -2.60
CA PHE A 138 -8.04 1.38 -1.47
C PHE A 138 -7.62 0.32 -0.45
N PHE A 139 -6.59 0.62 0.31
CA PHE A 139 -6.08 -0.21 1.39
C PHE A 139 -5.42 0.64 2.47
N LEU A 140 -5.19 0.08 3.65
CA LEU A 140 -4.43 0.75 4.71
C LEU A 140 -2.93 0.55 4.51
N VAL A 141 -2.17 1.59 4.82
CA VAL A 141 -0.71 1.59 4.79
C VAL A 141 -0.20 2.07 6.14
N ASN A 142 0.87 1.45 6.63
CA ASN A 142 1.72 2.07 7.62
C ASN A 142 2.98 2.59 6.92
N ASP A 143 3.07 3.91 6.70
CA ASP A 143 4.25 4.55 6.10
C ASP A 143 5.35 4.72 7.14
N VAL A 144 5.89 3.59 7.60
CA VAL A 144 6.95 3.58 8.63
C VAL A 144 8.13 4.42 8.21
N SER A 145 8.60 5.25 9.13
CA SER A 145 9.60 6.28 8.89
C SER A 145 10.70 6.23 9.94
N GLU A 146 11.94 6.25 9.52
CA GLU A 146 13.05 6.55 10.40
C GLU A 146 13.39 8.05 10.26
N ARG A 147 12.93 8.84 11.23
CA ARG A 147 12.91 10.31 11.15
C ARG A 147 14.28 10.96 11.01
N ASN A 148 15.31 10.40 11.65
CA ASN A 148 16.66 10.94 11.54
C ASN A 148 17.22 10.71 10.12
N PHE A 149 16.99 9.53 9.54
CA PHE A 149 17.41 9.24 8.18
C PHE A 149 16.61 10.05 7.15
N GLN A 150 15.31 10.27 7.39
CA GLN A 150 14.44 11.08 6.53
C GLN A 150 14.89 12.55 6.49
N LYS A 151 15.17 13.15 7.66
CA LYS A 151 15.37 14.61 7.79
C LYS A 151 16.84 15.04 7.79
N ASN A 152 17.75 14.21 8.31
CA ASN A 152 19.13 14.62 8.63
C ASN A 152 20.22 13.87 7.87
N LYS A 153 19.87 12.82 7.09
CA LYS A 153 20.86 11.98 6.39
C LYS A 153 20.87 12.16 4.86
N GLY A 154 20.45 13.30 4.36
CA GLY A 154 20.45 13.62 2.95
C GLY A 154 19.29 14.53 2.56
N LEU A 155 19.12 14.75 1.25
CA LEU A 155 18.13 15.68 0.72
C LEU A 155 16.80 15.03 0.32
N THR A 156 16.74 13.70 0.29
CA THR A 156 15.53 12.94 -0.08
C THR A 156 15.03 12.10 1.09
N TRP A 157 13.72 11.85 1.14
CA TRP A 157 13.08 11.09 2.22
C TRP A 157 13.25 9.58 2.09
N ASP A 158 13.61 9.10 0.90
CA ASP A 158 13.68 7.67 0.57
C ASP A 158 14.52 6.85 1.56
N LYS A 159 15.62 7.43 2.06
CA LYS A 159 16.48 6.76 3.07
C LYS A 159 15.76 6.44 4.38
N GLY A 160 14.81 7.28 4.79
CA GLY A 160 14.05 7.09 6.02
C GLY A 160 12.76 6.32 5.81
N LYS A 161 12.29 6.22 4.57
CA LYS A 161 11.00 5.66 4.20
C LYS A 161 11.07 4.26 3.55
N GLY A 162 12.25 3.86 3.07
CA GLY A 162 12.42 2.68 2.21
C GLY A 162 13.18 1.52 2.84
N PHE A 163 13.36 1.46 4.16
CA PHE A 163 13.95 0.29 4.80
C PHE A 163 13.06 -0.94 4.63
N ASP A 164 13.66 -2.14 4.60
CA ASP A 164 12.92 -3.40 4.55
C ASP A 164 11.88 -3.45 5.68
N SER A 165 10.68 -3.98 5.37
CA SER A 165 9.51 -4.02 6.25
C SER A 165 8.85 -2.66 6.61
N PHE A 166 9.31 -1.54 6.07
CA PHE A 166 8.75 -0.21 6.37
C PHE A 166 7.46 0.13 5.60
N GLY A 167 6.90 -0.82 4.88
CA GLY A 167 5.66 -0.67 4.13
C GLY A 167 4.64 -1.77 4.39
N PRO A 168 4.17 -1.97 5.64
CA PRO A 168 3.03 -2.86 5.88
C PRO A 168 1.79 -2.34 5.18
N ILE A 169 1.12 -3.22 4.41
CA ILE A 169 -0.12 -2.92 3.69
C ILE A 169 -1.15 -4.03 3.87
N GLY A 170 -2.45 -3.63 4.05
CA GLY A 170 -3.54 -4.57 4.27
C GLY A 170 -4.93 -3.98 4.21
#